data_94318a91610fb0c55aa163cff7cb39ff
#
_entry.id   94318a91610fb0c55aa163cff7cb39ff
#
_cell.length_a   1.000
_cell.length_b   1.000
_cell.length_c   1.000
_cell.angle_alpha   90.00
_cell.angle_beta   90.00
_cell.angle_gamma   90.00
#
_symmetry.space_group_name_H-M   'P 1'
#
loop_
_entity.id
_entity.type
_entity.pdbx_description
1 polymer ?
#
loop_
_entity_poly.entity_id
_entity_poly.type
_entity_poly.pdbx_seq_one_letter_code
_entity_poly.pdbx_strand_id
1 'polypeptide(L)'
;MKKALYLLACFLLLAGCGAKAAPDWIKTSHNQLESFKKYYLQGRDRLAEISFQKSVAEMKSGGDLRLLQIAYLTRYALQSSVLESFDDQDYRKLEAIEPHPENIHFHAFLKGAFDRVDEQSLPLQYRPFLRACKSGKQLDTDAAITAIEDPLSRLIASGLTVQQQLYQETTLHTAIRTAAEQGWKKALLTYLKKLRDFYASTNEQKKADVTQQRIDLIK
;
A
#
# COMPACT_ATOMS: atom_id res chain seq x y z
N MET A 1 15.17 -61.80 -3.79
CA MET A 1 16.00 -60.76 -4.44
C MET A 1 15.16 -59.70 -5.16
N LYS A 2 14.09 -59.99 -5.90
CA LYS A 2 13.29 -58.94 -6.61
C LYS A 2 12.56 -57.96 -5.68
N LYS A 3 12.07 -58.38 -4.50
CA LYS A 3 11.37 -57.51 -3.53
C LYS A 3 12.30 -56.50 -2.85
N ALA A 4 13.56 -56.83 -2.64
CA ALA A 4 14.56 -55.89 -2.07
C ALA A 4 14.97 -54.80 -3.07
N LEU A 5 14.94 -55.09 -4.37
CA LEU A 5 15.25 -54.13 -5.43
C LEU A 5 14.15 -53.08 -5.58
N TYR A 6 12.86 -53.46 -5.40
CA TYR A 6 11.74 -52.48 -5.43
C TYR A 6 11.74 -51.56 -4.22
N LEU A 7 12.12 -52.01 -3.02
CA LEU A 7 12.25 -51.17 -1.82
C LEU A 7 13.40 -50.17 -1.98
N LEU A 8 14.51 -50.53 -2.59
CA LEU A 8 15.61 -49.62 -2.86
C LEU A 8 15.25 -48.56 -3.89
N ALA A 9 14.48 -48.93 -4.93
CA ALA A 9 14.02 -47.99 -5.95
C ALA A 9 13.00 -46.95 -5.40
N CYS A 10 12.11 -47.36 -4.48
CA CYS A 10 11.19 -46.41 -3.81
C CYS A 10 11.90 -45.42 -2.88
N PHE A 11 13.03 -45.78 -2.26
CA PHE A 11 13.78 -44.89 -1.38
C PHE A 11 14.53 -43.82 -2.16
N LEU A 12 14.92 -44.07 -3.43
CA LEU A 12 15.62 -43.08 -4.27
C LEU A 12 14.67 -42.02 -4.86
N LEU A 13 13.36 -42.21 -4.85
CA LEU A 13 12.39 -41.25 -5.35
C LEU A 13 11.99 -40.21 -4.29
N LEU A 14 12.37 -40.39 -3.02
CA LEU A 14 12.08 -39.43 -1.92
C LEU A 14 13.19 -38.39 -1.72
N ALA A 15 14.29 -38.47 -2.45
CA ALA A 15 15.43 -37.56 -2.28
C ALA A 15 15.40 -36.28 -3.16
N GLY A 16 14.30 -35.97 -3.81
CA GLY A 16 14.29 -35.00 -4.91
C GLY A 16 13.24 -33.89 -4.85
N CYS A 17 13.00 -33.24 -3.73
CA CYS A 17 12.35 -31.91 -3.72
C CYS A 17 12.84 -31.07 -2.54
N GLY A 18 14.12 -30.79 -2.49
CA GLY A 18 14.65 -29.66 -1.73
C GLY A 18 14.28 -28.39 -2.48
N ALA A 19 13.12 -27.80 -2.18
CA ALA A 19 12.84 -26.44 -2.63
C ALA A 19 14.02 -25.57 -2.16
N LYS A 20 14.76 -25.02 -3.10
CA LYS A 20 15.92 -24.16 -2.81
C LYS A 20 15.43 -23.02 -1.94
N ALA A 21 15.88 -22.93 -0.70
CA ALA A 21 15.49 -21.86 0.20
C ALA A 21 15.73 -20.50 -0.50
N ALA A 22 14.74 -19.59 -0.38
CA ALA A 22 14.92 -18.25 -0.94
C ALA A 22 16.18 -17.61 -0.35
N PRO A 23 16.99 -16.89 -1.14
CA PRO A 23 18.18 -16.20 -0.65
C PRO A 23 17.86 -15.29 0.54
N ASP A 24 18.75 -15.20 1.51
CA ASP A 24 18.55 -14.45 2.75
C ASP A 24 18.20 -12.98 2.52
N TRP A 25 18.75 -12.36 1.47
CA TRP A 25 18.45 -10.98 1.12
C TRP A 25 16.96 -10.76 0.76
N ILE A 26 16.27 -11.73 0.15
CA ILE A 26 14.83 -11.64 -0.14
C ILE A 26 14.03 -11.56 1.16
N LYS A 27 14.32 -12.44 2.11
CA LYS A 27 13.65 -12.46 3.41
C LYS A 27 13.94 -11.18 4.20
N THR A 28 15.21 -10.76 4.21
CA THR A 28 15.63 -9.56 4.92
C THR A 28 14.99 -8.31 4.33
N SER A 29 15.01 -8.16 3.00
CA SER A 29 14.39 -7.02 2.34
C SER A 29 12.89 -6.94 2.58
N HIS A 30 12.19 -8.08 2.51
CA HIS A 30 10.76 -8.15 2.81
C HIS A 30 10.47 -7.73 4.26
N ASN A 31 11.18 -8.27 5.25
CA ASN A 31 10.98 -7.93 6.66
C ASN A 31 11.25 -6.44 6.93
N GLN A 32 12.24 -5.86 6.27
CA GLN A 32 12.53 -4.43 6.38
C GLN A 32 11.44 -3.58 5.72
N LEU A 33 10.87 -4.02 4.60
CA LEU A 33 9.76 -3.32 3.95
C LEU A 33 8.48 -3.36 4.80
N GLU A 34 8.19 -4.49 5.47
CA GLU A 34 7.09 -4.58 6.43
C GLU A 34 7.32 -3.66 7.65
N SER A 35 8.55 -3.61 8.16
CA SER A 35 8.94 -2.70 9.25
C SER A 35 8.77 -1.23 8.82
N PHE A 36 9.15 -0.90 7.59
CA PHE A 36 8.94 0.43 7.01
C PHE A 36 7.45 0.80 7.01
N LYS A 37 6.57 -0.06 6.47
CA LYS A 37 5.12 0.19 6.45
C LYS A 37 4.57 0.47 7.85
N LYS A 38 4.93 -0.36 8.81
CA LYS A 38 4.51 -0.23 10.21
C LYS A 38 4.96 1.10 10.81
N TYR A 39 6.25 1.41 10.75
CA TYR A 39 6.79 2.63 11.36
C TYR A 39 6.27 3.90 10.69
N TYR A 40 6.13 3.87 9.36
CA TYR A 40 5.62 5.01 8.60
C TYR A 40 4.19 5.39 9.01
N LEU A 41 3.29 4.41 9.06
CA LEU A 41 1.89 4.64 9.45
C LEU A 41 1.72 5.01 10.93
N GLN A 42 2.68 4.61 11.78
CA GLN A 42 2.75 5.04 13.18
C GLN A 42 3.33 6.45 13.38
N GLY A 43 3.90 7.07 12.34
CA GLY A 43 4.57 8.37 12.44
C GLY A 43 5.97 8.30 13.06
N ARG A 44 6.61 7.13 12.99
CA ARG A 44 8.01 6.93 13.43
C ARG A 44 8.95 7.12 12.24
N ASP A 45 8.96 8.33 11.67
CA ASP A 45 9.55 8.60 10.36
C ASP A 45 11.03 8.21 10.27
N ARG A 46 11.85 8.44 11.32
CA ARG A 46 13.25 8.04 11.33
C ARG A 46 13.43 6.52 11.24
N LEU A 47 12.64 5.74 11.97
CA LEU A 47 12.70 4.28 11.95
C LEU A 47 12.17 3.74 10.61
N ALA A 48 11.14 4.38 10.07
CA ALA A 48 10.62 4.05 8.76
C ALA A 48 11.69 4.23 7.69
N GLU A 49 12.37 5.37 7.65
CA GLU A 49 13.43 5.63 6.66
C GLU A 49 14.59 4.64 6.78
N ILE A 50 15.06 4.34 7.99
CA ILE A 50 16.10 3.34 8.21
C ILE A 50 15.69 1.96 7.64
N SER A 51 14.45 1.54 7.91
CA SER A 51 13.94 0.26 7.42
C SER A 51 13.80 0.25 5.89
N PHE A 52 13.32 1.34 5.30
CA PHE A 52 13.24 1.48 3.84
C PHE A 52 14.62 1.37 3.18
N GLN A 53 15.61 2.11 3.66
CA GLN A 53 16.97 2.10 3.10
C GLN A 53 17.62 0.72 3.23
N LYS A 54 17.40 0.01 4.35
CA LYS A 54 17.88 -1.36 4.51
C LYS A 54 17.23 -2.31 3.50
N SER A 55 15.90 -2.20 3.31
CA SER A 55 15.19 -3.01 2.32
C SER A 55 15.74 -2.78 0.91
N VAL A 56 15.91 -1.51 0.52
CA VAL A 56 16.46 -1.13 -0.79
C VAL A 56 17.91 -1.63 -0.97
N ALA A 57 18.75 -1.55 0.07
CA ALA A 57 20.13 -2.02 0.02
C ALA A 57 20.18 -3.54 -0.23
N GLU A 58 19.36 -4.33 0.46
CA GLU A 58 19.25 -5.78 0.26
C GLU A 58 18.79 -6.12 -1.16
N MET A 59 17.76 -5.45 -1.66
CA MET A 59 17.27 -5.65 -3.03
C MET A 59 18.31 -5.29 -4.08
N LYS A 60 19.09 -4.22 -3.85
CA LYS A 60 20.22 -3.84 -4.72
C LYS A 60 21.32 -4.89 -4.73
N SER A 61 21.64 -5.50 -3.60
CA SER A 61 22.62 -6.58 -3.52
C SER A 61 22.19 -7.83 -4.30
N GLY A 62 20.88 -8.10 -4.37
CA GLY A 62 20.31 -9.16 -5.17
C GLY A 62 20.17 -8.84 -6.66
N GLY A 63 20.30 -7.58 -7.06
CA GLY A 63 20.17 -7.12 -8.45
C GLY A 63 18.77 -7.20 -9.03
N ASP A 64 17.73 -7.35 -8.20
CA ASP A 64 16.35 -7.52 -8.65
C ASP A 64 15.66 -6.15 -8.81
N LEU A 65 15.63 -5.65 -10.07
CA LEU A 65 15.02 -4.35 -10.39
C LEU A 65 13.50 -4.34 -10.20
N ARG A 66 12.83 -5.47 -10.38
CA ARG A 66 11.39 -5.58 -10.15
C ARG A 66 11.04 -5.38 -8.68
N LEU A 67 11.77 -6.04 -7.77
CA LEU A 67 11.56 -5.85 -6.33
C LEU A 67 11.93 -4.43 -5.88
N LEU A 68 12.96 -3.82 -6.44
CA LEU A 68 13.27 -2.41 -6.20
C LEU A 68 12.12 -1.48 -6.62
N GLN A 69 11.53 -1.69 -7.80
CA GLN A 69 10.34 -0.95 -8.23
C GLN A 69 9.18 -1.12 -7.24
N ILE A 70 8.92 -2.35 -6.78
CA ILE A 70 7.87 -2.64 -5.78
C ILE A 70 8.14 -1.92 -4.46
N ALA A 71 9.40 -1.83 -4.01
CA ALA A 71 9.74 -1.09 -2.79
C ALA A 71 9.41 0.40 -2.91
N TYR A 72 9.78 1.04 -4.01
CA TYR A 72 9.44 2.46 -4.25
C TYR A 72 7.92 2.67 -4.40
N LEU A 73 7.23 1.80 -5.14
CA LEU A 73 5.77 1.86 -5.27
C LEU A 73 5.07 1.66 -3.91
N THR A 74 5.61 0.81 -3.04
CA THR A 74 5.12 0.66 -1.66
C THR A 74 5.27 1.97 -0.88
N ARG A 75 6.41 2.65 -1.00
CA ARG A 75 6.63 3.96 -0.38
C ARG A 75 5.60 4.98 -0.89
N TYR A 76 5.38 5.07 -2.19
CA TYR A 76 4.41 5.99 -2.79
C TYR A 76 2.98 5.68 -2.38
N ALA A 77 2.62 4.40 -2.30
CA ALA A 77 1.32 3.97 -1.80
C ALA A 77 1.08 4.42 -0.35
N LEU A 78 2.10 4.30 0.52
CA LEU A 78 2.02 4.80 1.90
C LEU A 78 1.91 6.32 1.97
N GLN A 79 2.67 7.05 1.16
CA GLN A 79 2.56 8.51 1.07
C GLN A 79 1.17 8.93 0.62
N SER A 80 0.62 8.30 -0.42
CA SER A 80 -0.76 8.54 -0.86
C SER A 80 -1.78 8.23 0.23
N SER A 81 -1.57 7.15 1.00
CA SER A 81 -2.49 6.74 2.08
C SER A 81 -2.57 7.75 3.23
N VAL A 82 -1.59 8.62 3.39
CA VAL A 82 -1.56 9.71 4.38
C VAL A 82 -1.58 11.10 3.75
N LEU A 83 -2.06 11.19 2.51
CA LEU A 83 -2.25 12.43 1.74
C LEU A 83 -0.96 13.22 1.47
N GLU A 84 0.19 12.57 1.51
CA GLU A 84 1.47 13.16 1.13
C GLU A 84 1.70 12.98 -0.39
N SER A 85 2.34 13.98 -1.00
CA SER A 85 2.86 13.86 -2.36
C SER A 85 4.14 13.04 -2.39
N PHE A 86 4.48 12.48 -3.55
CA PHE A 86 5.72 11.73 -3.72
C PHE A 86 6.48 12.18 -4.98
N ASP A 87 7.80 12.06 -4.92
CA ASP A 87 8.69 12.17 -6.06
C ASP A 87 8.92 10.77 -6.65
N ASP A 88 8.63 10.58 -7.93
CA ASP A 88 8.69 9.30 -8.61
C ASP A 88 9.98 9.06 -9.41
N GLN A 89 11.00 9.93 -9.27
CA GLN A 89 12.23 9.87 -10.08
C GLN A 89 12.97 8.53 -9.94
N ASP A 90 13.09 8.00 -8.72
CA ASP A 90 13.80 6.75 -8.49
C ASP A 90 13.09 5.55 -9.11
N TYR A 91 11.77 5.51 -9.03
CA TYR A 91 10.98 4.49 -9.72
C TYR A 91 11.15 4.60 -11.25
N ARG A 92 11.05 5.80 -11.81
CA ARG A 92 11.19 6.01 -13.26
C ARG A 92 12.55 5.61 -13.81
N LYS A 93 13.63 5.80 -13.06
CA LYS A 93 14.96 5.33 -13.44
C LYS A 93 14.99 3.80 -13.58
N LEU A 94 14.36 3.08 -12.65
CA LEU A 94 14.27 1.62 -12.69
C LEU A 94 13.35 1.13 -13.81
N GLU A 95 12.20 1.78 -13.98
CA GLU A 95 11.26 1.48 -15.06
C GLU A 95 11.89 1.64 -16.45
N ALA A 96 12.72 2.66 -16.65
CA ALA A 96 13.41 2.89 -17.90
C ALA A 96 14.45 1.81 -18.24
N ILE A 97 15.02 1.13 -17.25
CA ILE A 97 15.97 0.04 -17.42
C ILE A 97 15.23 -1.28 -17.71
N GLU A 98 14.21 -1.56 -16.93
CA GLU A 98 13.46 -2.83 -16.98
C GLU A 98 11.97 -2.58 -16.69
N PRO A 99 11.16 -2.33 -17.73
CA PRO A 99 9.73 -2.05 -17.56
C PRO A 99 8.95 -3.32 -17.19
N HIS A 100 8.13 -3.23 -16.14
CA HIS A 100 7.21 -4.28 -15.70
C HIS A 100 5.77 -3.77 -15.81
N PRO A 101 4.90 -4.33 -16.67
CA PRO A 101 3.55 -3.83 -16.92
C PRO A 101 2.71 -3.62 -15.65
N GLU A 102 2.75 -4.59 -14.71
CA GLU A 102 2.00 -4.50 -13.46
C GLU A 102 2.45 -3.30 -12.61
N ASN A 103 3.76 -3.04 -12.54
CA ASN A 103 4.32 -1.91 -11.80
C ASN A 103 3.98 -0.57 -12.48
N ILE A 104 4.01 -0.51 -13.81
CA ILE A 104 3.63 0.66 -14.60
C ILE A 104 2.15 1.03 -14.34
N HIS A 105 1.26 0.05 -14.41
CA HIS A 105 -0.17 0.29 -14.15
C HIS A 105 -0.44 0.65 -12.69
N PHE A 106 0.27 0.03 -11.72
CA PHE A 106 0.13 0.40 -10.32
C PHE A 106 0.69 1.80 -10.04
N HIS A 107 1.80 2.21 -10.67
CA HIS A 107 2.29 3.58 -10.59
C HIS A 107 1.27 4.58 -11.15
N ALA A 108 0.71 4.32 -12.33
CA ALA A 108 -0.35 5.17 -12.90
C ALA A 108 -1.59 5.26 -11.97
N PHE A 109 -1.96 4.14 -11.33
CA PHE A 109 -3.02 4.09 -10.32
C PHE A 109 -2.72 5.00 -9.12
N LEU A 110 -1.50 4.95 -8.57
CA LEU A 110 -1.09 5.82 -7.46
C LEU A 110 -1.03 7.30 -7.83
N LYS A 111 -0.80 7.62 -9.11
CA LYS A 111 -0.87 8.99 -9.64
C LYS A 111 -2.30 9.48 -9.87
N GLY A 112 -3.32 8.64 -9.67
CA GLY A 112 -4.72 8.96 -9.98
C GLY A 112 -5.02 9.01 -11.48
N ALA A 113 -4.11 8.52 -12.33
CA ALA A 113 -4.29 8.47 -13.78
C ALA A 113 -5.13 7.24 -14.17
N PHE A 114 -6.32 7.10 -13.61
CA PHE A 114 -7.16 5.91 -13.67
C PHE A 114 -7.49 5.47 -15.10
N ASP A 115 -7.64 6.39 -16.04
CA ASP A 115 -7.93 6.08 -17.45
C ASP A 115 -6.80 5.31 -18.15
N ARG A 116 -5.54 5.46 -17.66
CA ARG A 116 -4.35 4.80 -18.17
C ARG A 116 -4.10 3.43 -17.56
N VAL A 117 -4.93 3.02 -16.59
CA VAL A 117 -4.73 1.79 -15.82
C VAL A 117 -5.50 0.66 -16.48
N ASP A 118 -4.78 -0.41 -16.83
CA ASP A 118 -5.40 -1.69 -17.14
C ASP A 118 -5.83 -2.39 -15.85
N GLU A 119 -7.12 -2.69 -15.75
CA GLU A 119 -7.71 -3.32 -14.56
C GLU A 119 -7.09 -4.68 -14.26
N GLN A 120 -6.74 -5.47 -15.29
CA GLN A 120 -6.20 -6.81 -15.10
C GLN A 120 -4.78 -6.79 -14.53
N SER A 121 -4.06 -5.68 -14.73
CA SER A 121 -2.73 -5.46 -14.18
C SER A 121 -2.72 -4.98 -12.73
N LEU A 122 -3.89 -4.65 -12.14
CA LEU A 122 -3.99 -4.28 -10.72
C LEU A 122 -4.23 -5.51 -9.83
N PRO A 123 -3.76 -5.45 -8.56
CA PRO A 123 -4.19 -6.36 -7.52
C PRO A 123 -5.72 -6.41 -7.40
N LEU A 124 -6.26 -7.62 -7.19
CA LEU A 124 -7.70 -7.90 -7.24
C LEU A 124 -8.54 -6.93 -6.39
N GLN A 125 -8.06 -6.58 -5.20
CA GLN A 125 -8.76 -5.71 -4.27
C GLN A 125 -8.99 -4.28 -4.77
N TYR A 126 -8.20 -3.79 -5.73
CA TYR A 126 -8.37 -2.45 -6.29
C TYR A 126 -9.25 -2.38 -7.53
N ARG A 127 -9.55 -3.51 -8.18
CA ARG A 127 -10.30 -3.53 -9.44
C ARG A 127 -11.72 -2.94 -9.32
N PRO A 128 -12.52 -3.30 -8.30
CA PRO A 128 -13.84 -2.66 -8.10
C PRO A 128 -13.72 -1.15 -7.86
N PHE A 129 -12.72 -0.72 -7.08
CA PHE A 129 -12.46 0.69 -6.83
C PHE A 129 -12.09 1.44 -8.12
N LEU A 130 -11.20 0.88 -8.95
CA LEU A 130 -10.84 1.48 -10.25
C LEU A 130 -12.07 1.67 -11.14
N ARG A 131 -12.94 0.64 -11.25
CA ARG A 131 -14.19 0.74 -12.02
C ARG A 131 -15.10 1.84 -11.49
N ALA A 132 -15.25 1.95 -10.18
CA ALA A 132 -16.03 2.99 -9.54
C ALA A 132 -15.49 4.39 -9.84
N CYS A 133 -14.18 4.59 -9.75
CA CYS A 133 -13.53 5.85 -10.11
C CYS A 133 -13.76 6.22 -11.58
N LYS A 134 -13.64 5.26 -12.51
CA LYS A 134 -13.89 5.48 -13.94
C LYS A 134 -15.36 5.79 -14.25
N SER A 135 -16.30 5.30 -13.44
CA SER A 135 -17.72 5.60 -13.61
C SER A 135 -18.12 7.02 -13.21
N GLY A 136 -17.26 7.68 -12.42
CA GLY A 136 -17.52 9.03 -11.87
C GLY A 136 -18.64 9.09 -10.83
N LYS A 137 -19.16 7.95 -10.36
CA LYS A 137 -20.23 7.91 -9.36
C LYS A 137 -19.64 7.80 -7.95
N GLN A 138 -19.80 8.85 -7.17
CA GLN A 138 -19.23 8.95 -5.82
C GLN A 138 -19.71 7.84 -4.87
N LEU A 139 -21.00 7.51 -4.88
CA LEU A 139 -21.55 6.45 -4.03
C LEU A 139 -20.93 5.08 -4.33
N ASP A 140 -20.66 4.79 -5.61
CA ASP A 140 -20.02 3.54 -6.02
C ASP A 140 -18.56 3.50 -5.53
N THR A 141 -17.89 4.65 -5.51
CA THR A 141 -16.50 4.79 -5.03
C THR A 141 -16.42 4.53 -3.53
N ASP A 142 -17.28 5.13 -2.71
CA ASP A 142 -17.32 4.91 -1.25
C ASP A 142 -17.67 3.45 -0.91
N ALA A 143 -18.62 2.85 -1.63
CA ALA A 143 -18.96 1.45 -1.46
C ALA A 143 -17.78 0.52 -1.82
N ALA A 144 -17.09 0.81 -2.92
CA ALA A 144 -15.92 0.03 -3.34
C ALA A 144 -14.75 0.14 -2.36
N ILE A 145 -14.49 1.33 -1.78
CA ILE A 145 -13.48 1.53 -0.72
C ILE A 145 -13.84 0.68 0.51
N THR A 146 -15.10 0.74 0.95
CA THR A 146 -15.53 0.03 2.16
C THR A 146 -15.46 -1.49 1.99
N ALA A 147 -15.64 -2.00 0.78
CA ALA A 147 -15.57 -3.43 0.45
C ALA A 147 -14.12 -3.98 0.41
N ILE A 148 -13.08 -3.13 0.39
CA ILE A 148 -11.69 -3.59 0.45
C ILE A 148 -11.42 -4.16 1.86
N GLU A 149 -11.13 -5.45 1.96
CA GLU A 149 -10.90 -6.12 3.24
C GLU A 149 -9.55 -5.74 3.88
N ASP A 150 -8.47 -5.67 3.07
CA ASP A 150 -7.15 -5.29 3.55
C ASP A 150 -7.12 -3.82 4.00
N PRO A 151 -6.80 -3.55 5.30
CA PRO A 151 -6.87 -2.19 5.84
C PRO A 151 -5.93 -1.20 5.15
N LEU A 152 -4.72 -1.63 4.74
CA LEU A 152 -3.78 -0.75 4.07
C LEU A 152 -4.28 -0.39 2.67
N SER A 153 -4.76 -1.37 1.91
CA SER A 153 -5.34 -1.14 0.59
C SER A 153 -6.56 -0.21 0.65
N ARG A 154 -7.41 -0.38 1.67
CA ARG A 154 -8.54 0.52 1.94
C ARG A 154 -8.09 1.95 2.20
N LEU A 155 -7.04 2.12 3.00
CA LEU A 155 -6.49 3.44 3.31
C LEU A 155 -5.84 4.09 2.08
N ILE A 156 -5.14 3.32 1.23
CA ILE A 156 -4.58 3.80 -0.03
C ILE A 156 -5.70 4.28 -0.95
N ALA A 157 -6.76 3.49 -1.14
CA ALA A 157 -7.91 3.87 -1.97
C ALA A 157 -8.59 5.14 -1.44
N SER A 158 -8.77 5.25 -0.11
CA SER A 158 -9.28 6.48 0.53
C SER A 158 -8.38 7.68 0.25
N GLY A 159 -7.05 7.51 0.33
CA GLY A 159 -6.08 8.56 0.06
C GLY A 159 -6.14 9.06 -1.39
N LEU A 160 -6.19 8.14 -2.34
CA LEU A 160 -6.31 8.47 -3.76
C LEU A 160 -7.61 9.25 -4.04
N THR A 161 -8.73 8.83 -3.44
CA THR A 161 -10.02 9.52 -3.58
C THR A 161 -9.95 10.96 -3.05
N VAL A 162 -9.29 11.16 -1.90
CA VAL A 162 -9.10 12.50 -1.32
C VAL A 162 -8.18 13.36 -2.17
N GLN A 163 -7.08 12.82 -2.68
CA GLN A 163 -6.14 13.55 -3.53
C GLN A 163 -6.77 13.97 -4.87
N GLN A 164 -7.68 13.15 -5.41
CA GLN A 164 -8.45 13.47 -6.63
C GLN A 164 -9.68 14.37 -6.35
N GLN A 165 -9.90 14.79 -5.10
CA GLN A 165 -11.05 15.61 -4.67
C GLN A 165 -12.41 14.94 -4.94
N LEU A 166 -12.44 13.62 -5.01
CA LEU A 166 -13.64 12.80 -5.24
C LEU A 166 -14.18 12.20 -3.93
N TYR A 167 -13.99 12.86 -2.79
CA TYR A 167 -14.33 12.34 -1.47
C TYR A 167 -15.54 13.05 -0.84
N GLN A 168 -16.16 12.34 0.08
CA GLN A 168 -17.22 12.85 0.96
C GLN A 168 -16.86 12.61 2.43
N GLU A 169 -17.72 13.04 3.33
CA GLU A 169 -17.59 12.79 4.78
C GLU A 169 -17.44 11.29 5.08
N THR A 170 -18.18 10.44 4.38
CA THR A 170 -18.13 8.97 4.49
C THR A 170 -16.75 8.39 4.17
N THR A 171 -16.08 8.89 3.14
CA THR A 171 -14.71 8.50 2.77
C THR A 171 -13.75 8.79 3.92
N LEU A 172 -13.83 9.99 4.51
CA LEU A 172 -12.98 10.42 5.63
C LEU A 172 -13.23 9.57 6.88
N HIS A 173 -14.49 9.29 7.22
CA HIS A 173 -14.84 8.43 8.33
C HIS A 173 -14.34 7.00 8.14
N THR A 174 -14.39 6.45 6.93
CA THR A 174 -13.86 5.13 6.63
C THR A 174 -12.35 5.08 6.84
N ALA A 175 -11.61 6.09 6.38
CA ALA A 175 -10.17 6.18 6.59
C ALA A 175 -9.80 6.35 8.08
N ILE A 176 -10.53 7.20 8.83
CA ILE A 176 -10.34 7.42 10.28
C ILE A 176 -10.55 6.12 11.04
N ARG A 177 -11.66 5.40 10.77
CA ARG A 177 -11.97 4.12 11.40
C ARG A 177 -10.88 3.10 11.11
N THR A 178 -10.50 2.93 9.84
CA THR A 178 -9.43 2.02 9.43
C THR A 178 -8.12 2.32 10.16
N ALA A 179 -7.70 3.58 10.20
CA ALA A 179 -6.47 3.99 10.87
C ALA A 179 -6.52 3.77 12.39
N ALA A 180 -7.67 4.03 13.02
CA ALA A 180 -7.88 3.83 14.47
C ALA A 180 -7.83 2.35 14.86
N GLU A 181 -8.52 1.48 14.12
CA GLU A 181 -8.53 0.03 14.34
C GLU A 181 -7.13 -0.59 14.23
N GLN A 182 -6.27 -0.04 13.39
CA GLN A 182 -4.90 -0.51 13.16
C GLN A 182 -3.85 0.19 14.05
N GLY A 183 -4.21 1.19 14.83
CA GLY A 183 -3.27 1.98 15.62
C GLY A 183 -2.30 2.82 14.77
N TRP A 184 -2.69 3.21 13.56
CA TRP A 184 -1.89 4.01 12.63
C TRP A 184 -2.02 5.51 12.94
N LYS A 185 -1.26 5.96 13.93
CA LYS A 185 -1.35 7.33 14.47
C LYS A 185 -1.18 8.41 13.40
N LYS A 186 -0.21 8.27 12.47
CA LYS A 186 0.05 9.25 11.40
C LYS A 186 -1.18 9.37 10.50
N ALA A 187 -1.70 8.24 10.02
CA ALA A 187 -2.89 8.22 9.18
C ALA A 187 -4.12 8.78 9.93
N LEU A 188 -4.35 8.34 11.17
CA LEU A 188 -5.45 8.82 11.98
C LEU A 188 -5.45 10.34 12.13
N LEU A 189 -4.31 10.92 12.49
CA LEU A 189 -4.17 12.38 12.61
C LEU A 189 -4.36 13.11 11.28
N THR A 190 -3.86 12.54 10.18
CA THR A 190 -4.04 13.10 8.84
C THR A 190 -5.51 13.22 8.47
N TYR A 191 -6.27 12.13 8.62
CA TYR A 191 -7.68 12.15 8.24
C TYR A 191 -8.57 12.91 9.23
N LEU A 192 -8.24 12.96 10.51
CA LEU A 192 -8.93 13.85 11.45
C LEU A 192 -8.74 15.33 11.09
N LYS A 193 -7.53 15.74 10.73
CA LYS A 193 -7.29 17.11 10.24
C LYS A 193 -8.09 17.39 8.97
N LYS A 194 -8.09 16.45 8.02
CA LYS A 194 -8.86 16.60 6.77
C LYS A 194 -10.36 16.67 7.03
N LEU A 195 -10.88 15.90 7.99
CA LEU A 195 -12.29 15.95 8.39
C LEU A 195 -12.65 17.28 9.06
N ARG A 196 -11.81 17.79 9.96
CA ARG A 196 -11.97 19.13 10.55
C ARG A 196 -12.07 20.20 9.46
N ASP A 197 -11.15 20.17 8.50
CA ASP A 197 -11.11 21.14 7.40
C ASP A 197 -12.33 21.01 6.48
N PHE A 198 -12.83 19.79 6.26
CA PHE A 198 -14.07 19.52 5.56
C PHE A 198 -15.26 20.17 6.28
N TYR A 199 -15.43 19.97 7.60
CA TYR A 199 -16.49 20.59 8.37
C TYR A 199 -16.39 22.13 8.40
N ALA A 200 -15.19 22.68 8.50
CA ALA A 200 -15.00 24.13 8.41
C ALA A 200 -15.43 24.68 7.05
N SER A 201 -15.13 23.97 5.96
CA SER A 201 -15.51 24.40 4.60
C SER A 201 -17.00 24.27 4.30
N THR A 202 -17.71 23.41 5.03
CA THR A 202 -19.18 23.20 4.91
C THR A 202 -19.98 23.99 5.95
N ASN A 203 -19.36 24.96 6.67
CA ASN A 203 -19.98 25.77 7.72
C ASN A 203 -20.49 24.97 8.94
N GLU A 204 -19.93 23.79 9.19
CA GLU A 204 -20.27 22.93 10.33
C GLU A 204 -19.30 23.14 11.50
N GLN A 205 -19.16 24.39 11.95
CA GLN A 205 -18.13 24.81 12.91
C GLN A 205 -18.10 23.96 14.19
N LYS A 206 -19.28 23.60 14.74
CA LYS A 206 -19.36 22.76 15.96
C LYS A 206 -18.71 21.39 15.76
N LYS A 207 -18.88 20.76 14.59
CA LYS A 207 -18.24 19.48 14.26
C LYS A 207 -16.73 19.67 14.06
N ALA A 208 -16.31 20.77 13.45
CA ALA A 208 -14.89 21.11 13.29
C ALA A 208 -14.20 21.26 14.65
N ASP A 209 -14.81 21.97 15.60
CA ASP A 209 -14.28 22.21 16.96
C ASP A 209 -14.16 20.88 17.75
N VAL A 210 -15.18 20.02 17.70
CA VAL A 210 -15.14 18.68 18.33
C VAL A 210 -14.03 17.83 17.71
N THR A 211 -13.88 17.89 16.40
CA THR A 211 -12.81 17.16 15.71
C THR A 211 -11.42 17.68 16.09
N GLN A 212 -11.28 19.01 16.26
CA GLN A 212 -10.04 19.62 16.75
C GLN A 212 -9.70 19.16 18.17
N GLN A 213 -10.66 19.13 19.08
CA GLN A 213 -10.46 18.61 20.45
C GLN A 213 -9.97 17.14 20.40
N ARG A 214 -10.55 16.32 19.54
CA ARG A 214 -10.10 14.93 19.35
C ARG A 214 -8.66 14.84 18.85
N ILE A 215 -8.26 15.71 17.90
CA ILE A 215 -6.88 15.81 17.42
C ILE A 215 -5.92 16.14 18.56
N ASP A 216 -6.28 17.11 19.42
CA ASP A 216 -5.43 17.58 20.52
C ASP A 216 -5.24 16.51 21.62
N LEU A 217 -6.21 15.65 21.83
CA LEU A 217 -6.10 14.51 22.74
C LEU A 217 -5.19 13.39 22.21
N ILE A 218 -5.00 13.28 20.89
CA ILE A 218 -4.24 12.19 20.26
C ILE A 218 -2.78 12.57 20.01
N LYS A 219 -2.46 13.87 19.86
CA LYS A 219 -1.10 14.37 19.65
C LYS A 219 -0.15 14.00 20.78
#